data_5143a3d0f8e5a03eff6f137dc4c01249
#
_entry.id   5143a3d0f8e5a03eff6f137dc4c01249
#
_cell.length_a   1.000
_cell.length_b   1.000
_cell.length_c   1.000
_cell.angle_alpha   90.00
_cell.angle_beta   90.00
_cell.angle_gamma   90.00
#
_symmetry.space_group_name_H-M   'P 1'
#
loop_
_entity.id
_entity.type
_entity.pdbx_description
1 polymer ?
#
loop_
_entity_poly.entity_id
_entity_poly.type
_entity_poly.pdbx_seq_one_letter_code
_entity_poly.pdbx_strand_id
1 'polypeptide(L)'
;TPSNSSAASDVYKRQIWTRGVYYEGLMALHTIYPRSDYYDYAYDWADFHKWGMRGGNITRNADDHCCGQAYIELYKISPDPAKIKNIKASMDMLVNTPQVNDWTWIDAIQMGMPIFAQLGKLTGEQKYYDKMWQMYSCSRNNIGGNGLFNQKEGLWWRDANFVPPYKEPNGKNCFWSRGNGWVYAALTRVLNEIPADESHRQNYLTDFLAMSKALKACQREDGFWNVSLHDESNYGGKETSGTSLFIYGMAWGIRNGILNKQEYLPVVLKAWNAIVKECIHPDGFLGYVQGSGKEPKDSQPVTYKSVPDFEDYGVGCFLLAGTEVYKLD
;
A
#
# COMPACT_ATOMS: atom_id res chain seq x y z
N THR A 1 -26.35 -16.15 24.23
CA THR A 1 -25.56 -15.36 23.26
C THR A 1 -24.24 -16.05 23.06
N PRO A 2 -23.93 -16.62 21.85
CA PRO A 2 -22.60 -17.11 21.54
C PRO A 2 -21.67 -15.91 21.47
N SER A 3 -20.59 -15.99 22.22
CA SER A 3 -19.63 -14.93 22.39
C SER A 3 -18.95 -14.57 21.04
N ASN A 4 -18.89 -13.29 20.69
CA ASN A 4 -18.08 -12.72 19.59
C ASN A 4 -16.56 -13.01 19.70
N SER A 5 -16.14 -13.79 20.71
CA SER A 5 -14.74 -14.10 20.97
C SER A 5 -14.13 -15.07 19.95
N SER A 6 -14.93 -15.97 19.33
CA SER A 6 -14.40 -16.92 18.34
C SER A 6 -14.11 -16.25 16.99
N ALA A 7 -14.99 -15.35 16.53
CA ALA A 7 -14.78 -14.63 15.28
C ALA A 7 -13.57 -13.67 15.37
N ALA A 8 -13.43 -12.94 16.47
CA ALA A 8 -12.27 -12.08 16.71
C ALA A 8 -10.95 -12.86 16.79
N SER A 9 -10.96 -14.05 17.40
CA SER A 9 -9.79 -14.92 17.48
C SER A 9 -9.39 -15.50 16.12
N ASP A 10 -10.36 -15.72 15.22
CA ASP A 10 -10.08 -16.22 13.86
C ASP A 10 -9.54 -15.13 12.93
N VAL A 11 -9.97 -13.87 13.11
CA VAL A 11 -9.40 -12.73 12.40
C VAL A 11 -7.93 -12.52 12.77
N TYR A 12 -7.60 -12.56 14.05
CA TYR A 12 -6.22 -12.47 14.55
C TYR A 12 -5.30 -13.55 13.94
N LYS A 13 -5.82 -14.74 13.72
CA LYS A 13 -5.07 -15.88 13.15
C LYS A 13 -4.88 -15.82 11.63
N ARG A 14 -5.51 -14.88 10.92
CA ARG A 14 -5.36 -14.82 9.46
C ARG A 14 -4.03 -14.17 9.06
N GLN A 15 -3.38 -14.77 8.07
CA GLN A 15 -2.16 -14.26 7.45
C GLN A 15 -2.42 -13.92 5.98
N ILE A 16 -3.38 -13.06 5.73
CA ILE A 16 -3.68 -12.52 4.41
C ILE A 16 -3.09 -11.12 4.29
N TRP A 17 -2.95 -10.61 3.06
CA TRP A 17 -2.37 -9.30 2.78
C TRP A 17 -3.06 -8.15 3.53
N THR A 18 -4.38 -8.23 3.76
CA THR A 18 -5.13 -7.21 4.51
C THR A 18 -4.55 -7.02 5.91
N ARG A 19 -4.22 -8.13 6.56
CA ARG A 19 -3.60 -8.16 7.87
C ARG A 19 -2.15 -7.67 7.82
N GLY A 20 -1.41 -8.03 6.78
CA GLY A 20 -0.05 -7.51 6.56
C GLY A 20 -0.03 -5.99 6.53
N VAL A 21 -0.92 -5.37 5.76
CA VAL A 21 -1.03 -3.90 5.68
C VAL A 21 -1.46 -3.26 7.00
N TYR A 22 -2.35 -3.91 7.78
CA TYR A 22 -2.67 -3.43 9.12
C TYR A 22 -1.41 -3.31 9.99
N TYR A 23 -0.57 -4.35 10.01
CA TYR A 23 0.67 -4.34 10.80
C TYR A 23 1.72 -3.38 10.23
N GLU A 24 1.76 -3.12 8.93
CA GLU A 24 2.58 -2.04 8.38
C GLU A 24 2.21 -0.68 8.99
N GLY A 25 0.91 -0.39 9.07
CA GLY A 25 0.40 0.83 9.71
C GLY A 25 0.69 0.88 11.21
N LEU A 26 0.52 -0.24 11.91
CA LEU A 26 0.80 -0.33 13.35
C LEU A 26 2.29 -0.10 13.65
N MET A 27 3.18 -0.69 12.86
CA MET A 27 4.61 -0.49 13.01
C MET A 27 5.02 0.95 12.66
N ALA A 28 4.38 1.58 11.68
CA ALA A 28 4.58 3.00 11.40
C ALA A 28 4.17 3.88 12.59
N LEU A 29 3.01 3.60 13.19
CA LEU A 29 2.57 4.29 14.43
C LEU A 29 3.58 4.08 15.57
N HIS A 30 4.08 2.86 15.75
CA HIS A 30 5.09 2.55 16.76
C HIS A 30 6.37 3.40 16.60
N THR A 31 6.74 3.81 15.38
CA THR A 31 7.92 4.67 15.18
C THR A 31 7.80 6.08 15.76
N ILE A 32 6.58 6.62 15.83
CA ILE A 32 6.30 7.98 16.35
C ILE A 32 5.75 7.97 17.77
N TYR A 33 5.14 6.88 18.17
CA TYR A 33 4.59 6.66 19.51
C TYR A 33 4.94 5.25 19.99
N PRO A 34 6.18 5.01 20.44
CA PRO A 34 6.65 3.68 20.83
C PRO A 34 5.90 3.17 22.06
N ARG A 35 5.21 2.04 21.90
CA ARG A 35 4.49 1.32 22.97
C ARG A 35 4.79 -0.16 22.87
N SER A 36 5.02 -0.81 24.00
CA SER A 36 5.25 -2.25 24.04
C SER A 36 4.05 -3.04 23.51
N ASP A 37 2.81 -2.62 23.83
CA ASP A 37 1.59 -3.31 23.37
C ASP A 37 1.43 -3.28 21.84
N TYR A 38 1.90 -2.27 21.13
CA TYR A 38 1.90 -2.25 19.67
C TYR A 38 2.93 -3.24 19.10
N TYR A 39 4.11 -3.26 19.69
CA TYR A 39 5.15 -4.21 19.31
C TYR A 39 4.71 -5.64 19.61
N ASP A 40 4.26 -5.90 20.83
CA ASP A 40 3.85 -7.23 21.29
C ASP A 40 2.70 -7.78 20.43
N TYR A 41 1.71 -6.94 20.09
CA TYR A 41 0.60 -7.35 19.23
C TYR A 41 1.06 -7.76 17.82
N ALA A 42 1.99 -7.03 17.22
CA ALA A 42 2.57 -7.38 15.92
C ALA A 42 3.48 -8.63 16.02
N TYR A 43 4.25 -8.72 17.12
CA TYR A 43 5.12 -9.86 17.38
C TYR A 43 4.33 -11.15 17.57
N ASP A 44 3.31 -11.13 18.41
CA ASP A 44 2.47 -12.30 18.71
C ASP A 44 1.80 -12.85 17.44
N TRP A 45 1.33 -11.96 16.56
CA TRP A 45 0.82 -12.37 15.25
C TRP A 45 1.88 -13.03 14.39
N ALA A 46 3.05 -12.42 14.28
CA ALA A 46 4.15 -12.95 13.48
C ALA A 46 4.67 -14.29 14.02
N ASP A 47 4.82 -14.41 15.34
CA ASP A 47 5.26 -15.63 16.01
C ASP A 47 4.22 -16.75 15.93
N PHE A 48 2.93 -16.45 16.07
CA PHE A 48 1.85 -17.39 15.82
C PHE A 48 1.96 -18.04 14.44
N HIS A 49 2.34 -17.27 13.42
CA HIS A 49 2.58 -17.76 12.06
C HIS A 49 4.00 -18.30 11.85
N LYS A 50 4.81 -18.37 12.93
CA LYS A 50 6.21 -18.84 12.88
C LYS A 50 7.02 -18.14 11.80
N TRP A 51 6.75 -16.84 11.61
CA TRP A 51 7.42 -15.99 10.61
C TRP A 51 7.32 -16.57 9.18
N GLY A 52 6.32 -17.40 8.93
CA GLY A 52 6.03 -17.99 7.61
C GLY A 52 5.15 -17.09 6.79
N MET A 53 4.76 -17.56 5.60
CA MET A 53 3.82 -16.92 4.71
C MET A 53 2.66 -17.85 4.39
N ARG A 54 1.49 -17.31 4.04
CA ARG A 54 0.29 -18.12 3.76
C ARG A 54 0.50 -19.17 2.68
N GLY A 55 1.23 -18.84 1.63
CA GLY A 55 1.57 -19.75 0.52
C GLY A 55 2.71 -20.72 0.82
N GLY A 56 3.20 -20.76 2.07
CA GLY A 56 4.34 -21.56 2.50
C GLY A 56 5.59 -20.72 2.75
N ASN A 57 6.69 -21.39 3.09
CA ASN A 57 7.94 -20.68 3.44
C ASN A 57 8.66 -20.09 2.22
N ILE A 58 8.30 -20.55 1.01
CA ILE A 58 8.80 -20.02 -0.27
C ILE A 58 7.61 -19.90 -1.20
N THR A 59 7.31 -18.71 -1.67
CA THR A 59 6.20 -18.41 -2.57
C THR A 59 6.60 -17.32 -3.58
N ARG A 60 5.91 -17.28 -4.74
CA ARG A 60 6.04 -16.21 -5.74
C ARG A 60 4.91 -15.20 -5.65
N ASN A 61 3.87 -15.50 -4.87
CA ASN A 61 2.69 -14.65 -4.76
C ASN A 61 2.96 -13.43 -3.89
N ALA A 62 2.79 -12.25 -4.44
CA ALA A 62 3.03 -10.99 -3.74
C ALA A 62 2.10 -10.79 -2.53
N ASP A 63 0.85 -11.23 -2.59
CA ASP A 63 -0.08 -11.13 -1.46
C ASP A 63 0.42 -11.93 -0.25
N ASP A 64 1.07 -13.08 -0.49
CA ASP A 64 1.68 -13.87 0.57
C ASP A 64 2.96 -13.21 1.13
N HIS A 65 3.67 -12.42 0.30
CA HIS A 65 4.86 -11.68 0.74
C HIS A 65 4.53 -10.51 1.68
N CYS A 66 3.32 -9.94 1.61
CA CYS A 66 2.95 -8.70 2.29
C CYS A 66 3.33 -8.68 3.79
N CYS A 67 3.11 -9.80 4.50
CA CYS A 67 3.47 -9.94 5.92
C CYS A 67 4.98 -9.74 6.18
N GLY A 68 5.82 -9.99 5.18
CA GLY A 68 7.27 -9.83 5.27
C GLY A 68 7.70 -8.40 5.56
N GLN A 69 6.92 -7.39 5.16
CA GLN A 69 7.21 -6.00 5.48
C GLN A 69 7.18 -5.78 7.00
N ALA A 70 6.13 -6.25 7.68
CA ALA A 70 6.03 -6.18 9.14
C ALA A 70 7.12 -7.03 9.83
N TYR A 71 7.44 -8.21 9.31
CA TYR A 71 8.49 -9.06 9.85
C TYR A 71 9.86 -8.37 9.84
N ILE A 72 10.18 -7.66 8.76
CA ILE A 72 11.43 -6.91 8.65
C ILE A 72 11.44 -5.72 9.63
N GLU A 73 10.32 -5.01 9.81
CA GLU A 73 10.24 -3.94 10.81
C GLU A 73 10.45 -4.47 12.24
N LEU A 74 9.84 -5.60 12.59
CA LEU A 74 10.06 -6.28 13.88
C LEU A 74 11.52 -6.75 14.05
N TYR A 75 12.16 -7.19 12.96
CA TYR A 75 13.57 -7.54 12.95
C TYR A 75 14.46 -6.31 13.20
N LYS A 76 14.17 -5.17 12.58
CA LYS A 76 14.94 -3.92 12.78
C LYS A 76 14.93 -3.46 14.25
N ILE A 77 13.82 -3.69 14.96
CA ILE A 77 13.69 -3.33 16.39
C ILE A 77 14.44 -4.32 17.29
N SER A 78 14.27 -5.61 17.04
CA SER A 78 14.87 -6.69 17.83
C SER A 78 15.39 -7.78 16.89
N PRO A 79 16.66 -7.69 16.47
CA PRO A 79 17.24 -8.61 15.50
C PRO A 79 17.25 -10.07 15.96
N ASP A 80 16.54 -10.92 15.21
CA ASP A 80 16.58 -12.37 15.29
C ASP A 80 16.45 -12.92 13.87
N PRO A 81 17.46 -13.62 13.33
CA PRO A 81 17.43 -14.16 11.97
C PRO A 81 16.19 -15.02 11.65
N ALA A 82 15.58 -15.65 12.65
CA ALA A 82 14.35 -16.43 12.45
C ALA A 82 13.21 -15.60 11.88
N LYS A 83 13.11 -14.31 12.28
CA LYS A 83 12.04 -13.40 11.86
C LYS A 83 12.00 -13.15 10.35
N ILE A 84 13.14 -13.15 9.69
CA ILE A 84 13.25 -12.82 8.26
C ILE A 84 13.67 -13.99 7.38
N LYS A 85 13.96 -15.14 7.96
CA LYS A 85 14.46 -16.33 7.25
C LYS A 85 13.58 -16.72 6.06
N ASN A 86 12.29 -16.84 6.27
CA ASN A 86 11.34 -17.32 5.25
C ASN A 86 11.11 -16.27 4.16
N ILE A 87 10.86 -15.02 4.55
CA ILE A 87 10.66 -13.95 3.56
C ILE A 87 11.94 -13.71 2.74
N LYS A 88 13.11 -13.74 3.37
CA LYS A 88 14.39 -13.64 2.64
C LYS A 88 14.56 -14.79 1.67
N ALA A 89 14.24 -16.02 2.04
CA ALA A 89 14.33 -17.19 1.16
C ALA A 89 13.41 -17.05 -0.07
N SER A 90 12.19 -16.51 0.10
CA SER A 90 11.30 -16.21 -1.03
C SER A 90 11.87 -15.14 -1.95
N MET A 91 12.42 -14.07 -1.40
CA MET A 91 13.04 -13.01 -2.22
C MET A 91 14.30 -13.52 -2.92
N ASP A 92 15.12 -14.32 -2.25
CA ASP A 92 16.31 -14.96 -2.87
C ASP A 92 15.90 -15.90 -4.04
N MET A 93 14.82 -16.64 -3.90
CA MET A 93 14.27 -17.45 -5.00
C MET A 93 13.85 -16.60 -6.18
N LEU A 94 13.16 -15.45 -5.96
CA LEU A 94 12.82 -14.52 -7.03
C LEU A 94 14.05 -13.91 -7.68
N VAL A 95 15.05 -13.49 -6.88
CA VAL A 95 16.33 -12.95 -7.38
C VAL A 95 17.05 -13.96 -8.28
N ASN A 96 17.08 -15.23 -7.88
CA ASN A 96 17.83 -16.29 -8.57
C ASN A 96 17.08 -16.88 -9.79
N THR A 97 15.91 -16.37 -10.14
CA THR A 97 15.16 -16.82 -11.32
C THR A 97 15.07 -15.70 -12.37
N PRO A 98 15.10 -16.00 -13.68
CA PRO A 98 14.98 -14.99 -14.71
C PRO A 98 13.58 -14.38 -14.83
N GLN A 99 12.56 -15.04 -14.25
CA GLN A 99 11.17 -14.59 -14.31
C GLN A 99 10.99 -13.25 -13.59
N VAL A 100 10.28 -12.31 -14.23
CA VAL A 100 10.06 -10.94 -13.73
C VAL A 100 8.60 -10.49 -13.81
N ASN A 101 7.73 -11.33 -14.34
CA ASN A 101 6.31 -11.03 -14.61
C ASN A 101 5.36 -11.56 -13.53
N ASP A 102 5.81 -11.65 -12.29
CA ASP A 102 4.97 -12.11 -11.17
C ASP A 102 3.94 -11.05 -10.75
N TRP A 103 4.23 -9.76 -10.95
CA TRP A 103 3.35 -8.66 -10.58
C TRP A 103 2.47 -8.24 -11.76
N THR A 104 1.47 -9.07 -12.08
CA THR A 104 0.54 -8.84 -13.19
C THR A 104 -0.60 -7.89 -12.85
N TRP A 105 -0.67 -7.44 -11.60
CA TRP A 105 -1.63 -6.46 -11.09
C TRP A 105 -0.92 -5.50 -10.13
N ILE A 106 -1.41 -4.25 -10.09
CA ILE A 106 -0.67 -3.18 -9.40
C ILE A 106 -0.64 -3.31 -7.88
N ASP A 107 -1.61 -3.99 -7.27
CA ASP A 107 -1.61 -4.24 -5.82
C ASP A 107 -0.35 -5.05 -5.41
N ALA A 108 0.10 -5.97 -6.27
CA ALA A 108 1.30 -6.78 -6.05
C ALA A 108 2.56 -5.92 -5.85
N ILE A 109 2.61 -4.73 -6.45
CA ILE A 109 3.72 -3.79 -6.29
C ILE A 109 3.85 -3.39 -4.81
N GLN A 110 2.74 -3.02 -4.13
CA GLN A 110 2.78 -2.71 -2.69
C GLN A 110 3.09 -3.94 -1.85
N MET A 111 2.56 -5.11 -2.22
CA MET A 111 2.70 -6.31 -1.40
C MET A 111 4.13 -6.87 -1.42
N GLY A 112 4.85 -6.74 -2.55
CA GLY A 112 6.17 -7.36 -2.74
C GLY A 112 7.35 -6.39 -2.85
N MET A 113 7.18 -5.26 -3.54
CA MET A 113 8.29 -4.38 -3.91
C MET A 113 9.05 -3.76 -2.72
N PRO A 114 8.40 -3.26 -1.65
CA PRO A 114 9.10 -2.68 -0.51
C PRO A 114 10.02 -3.65 0.22
N ILE A 115 9.72 -4.96 0.16
CA ILE A 115 10.54 -6.00 0.81
C ILE A 115 11.93 -6.08 0.15
N PHE A 116 12.01 -5.98 -1.16
CA PHE A 116 13.28 -5.93 -1.87
C PHE A 116 14.11 -4.70 -1.44
N ALA A 117 13.48 -3.53 -1.33
CA ALA A 117 14.15 -2.31 -0.87
C ALA A 117 14.67 -2.47 0.57
N GLN A 118 13.83 -3.02 1.46
CA GLN A 118 14.21 -3.27 2.86
C GLN A 118 15.35 -4.29 2.98
N LEU A 119 15.29 -5.42 2.23
CA LEU A 119 16.36 -6.42 2.25
C LEU A 119 17.64 -5.90 1.62
N GLY A 120 17.56 -5.15 0.53
CA GLY A 120 18.72 -4.51 -0.09
C GLY A 120 19.45 -3.59 0.89
N LYS A 121 18.69 -2.75 1.61
CA LYS A 121 19.24 -1.89 2.67
C LYS A 121 19.84 -2.68 3.83
N LEU A 122 19.14 -3.71 4.28
CA LEU A 122 19.54 -4.52 5.43
C LEU A 122 20.81 -5.33 5.17
N THR A 123 20.96 -5.85 3.95
CA THR A 123 22.06 -6.74 3.59
C THR A 123 23.21 -6.04 2.85
N GLY A 124 22.94 -4.87 2.26
CA GLY A 124 23.86 -4.17 1.35
C GLY A 124 24.01 -4.84 -0.02
N GLU A 125 23.13 -5.81 -0.35
CA GLU A 125 23.25 -6.58 -1.59
C GLU A 125 22.44 -5.94 -2.75
N GLN A 126 23.15 -5.48 -3.78
CA GLN A 126 22.57 -4.82 -4.96
C GLN A 126 21.55 -5.69 -5.70
N LYS A 127 21.70 -7.02 -5.68
CA LYS A 127 20.81 -7.97 -6.35
C LYS A 127 19.33 -7.79 -6.04
N TYR A 128 18.98 -7.31 -4.83
CA TYR A 128 17.59 -7.02 -4.45
C TYR A 128 17.05 -5.80 -5.18
N TYR A 129 17.83 -4.73 -5.29
CA TYR A 129 17.44 -3.52 -6.03
C TYR A 129 17.31 -3.82 -7.53
N ASP A 130 18.24 -4.60 -8.10
CA ASP A 130 18.20 -4.98 -9.51
C ASP A 130 16.95 -5.80 -9.84
N LYS A 131 16.62 -6.79 -9.00
CA LYS A 131 15.42 -7.60 -9.19
C LYS A 131 14.15 -6.80 -9.01
N MET A 132 14.10 -5.95 -8.00
CA MET A 132 13.00 -5.02 -7.75
C MET A 132 12.70 -4.18 -9.00
N TRP A 133 13.73 -3.57 -9.58
CA TRP A 133 13.58 -2.78 -10.80
C TRP A 133 13.09 -3.60 -11.98
N GLN A 134 13.64 -4.78 -12.20
CA GLN A 134 13.22 -5.66 -13.30
C GLN A 134 11.72 -6.01 -13.20
N MET A 135 11.24 -6.38 -12.02
CA MET A 135 9.84 -6.73 -11.81
C MET A 135 8.92 -5.53 -11.91
N TYR A 136 9.28 -4.40 -11.28
CA TYR A 136 8.54 -3.14 -11.38
C TYR A 136 8.47 -2.65 -12.82
N SER A 137 9.59 -2.63 -13.52
CA SER A 137 9.68 -2.22 -14.92
C SER A 137 8.85 -3.12 -15.85
N CYS A 138 8.76 -4.42 -15.55
CA CYS A 138 7.90 -5.35 -16.28
C CYS A 138 6.42 -4.97 -16.12
N SER A 139 5.95 -4.74 -14.89
CA SER A 139 4.56 -4.31 -14.64
C SER A 139 4.28 -2.97 -15.30
N ARG A 140 5.21 -2.03 -15.17
CA ARG A 140 5.10 -0.68 -15.70
C ARG A 140 4.99 -0.61 -17.22
N ASN A 141 5.79 -1.42 -17.93
CA ASN A 141 6.03 -1.25 -19.36
C ASN A 141 5.53 -2.40 -20.25
N ASN A 142 5.26 -3.60 -19.68
CA ASN A 142 5.04 -4.80 -20.49
C ASN A 142 3.70 -5.49 -20.22
N ILE A 143 3.24 -5.55 -18.95
CA ILE A 143 1.97 -6.21 -18.62
C ILE A 143 0.82 -5.53 -19.37
N GLY A 144 -0.13 -6.32 -19.88
CA GLY A 144 -1.24 -5.79 -20.68
C GLY A 144 -0.85 -5.35 -22.09
N GLY A 145 0.36 -5.70 -22.57
CA GLY A 145 0.87 -5.41 -23.90
C GLY A 145 1.66 -4.11 -24.04
N ASN A 146 1.29 -3.06 -23.30
CA ASN A 146 1.95 -1.75 -23.32
C ASN A 146 2.25 -1.20 -21.92
N GLY A 147 2.22 -2.07 -20.91
CA GLY A 147 2.41 -1.71 -19.52
C GLY A 147 1.13 -1.24 -18.83
N LEU A 148 1.20 -1.24 -17.49
CA LEU A 148 0.08 -0.80 -16.64
C LEU A 148 0.17 0.69 -16.28
N PHE A 149 1.29 1.36 -16.55
CA PHE A 149 1.44 2.79 -16.26
C PHE A 149 1.07 3.65 -17.47
N ASN A 150 0.04 4.46 -17.32
CA ASN A 150 -0.29 5.47 -18.32
C ASN A 150 0.55 6.73 -18.08
N GLN A 151 1.64 6.87 -18.82
CA GLN A 151 2.57 8.00 -18.68
C GLN A 151 1.91 9.36 -18.94
N LYS A 152 0.91 9.42 -19.83
CA LYS A 152 0.21 10.68 -20.17
C LYS A 152 -0.68 11.16 -19.02
N GLU A 153 -1.32 10.23 -18.33
CA GLU A 153 -2.27 10.53 -17.24
C GLU A 153 -1.62 10.42 -15.85
N GLY A 154 -0.41 9.83 -15.75
CA GLY A 154 0.32 9.66 -14.49
C GLY A 154 -0.34 8.69 -13.53
N LEU A 155 -1.16 7.76 -14.02
CA LEU A 155 -1.93 6.80 -13.24
C LEU A 155 -1.81 5.39 -13.81
N TRP A 156 -2.22 4.39 -13.01
CA TRP A 156 -2.07 2.98 -13.34
C TRP A 156 -3.41 2.31 -13.58
N TRP A 157 -3.51 1.53 -14.64
CA TRP A 157 -4.55 0.51 -14.79
C TRP A 157 -4.27 -0.64 -13.82
N ARG A 158 -5.34 -1.21 -13.25
CA ARG A 158 -5.19 -2.24 -12.22
C ARG A 158 -4.47 -3.50 -12.72
N ASP A 159 -4.84 -3.99 -13.90
CA ASP A 159 -4.23 -5.13 -14.58
C ASP A 159 -4.57 -5.09 -16.08
N ALA A 160 -4.18 -6.14 -16.81
CA ALA A 160 -4.40 -6.24 -18.27
C ALA A 160 -5.87 -6.17 -18.70
N ASN A 161 -6.84 -6.42 -17.82
CA ASN A 161 -8.26 -6.34 -18.16
C ASN A 161 -8.77 -4.90 -18.21
N PHE A 162 -8.06 -3.95 -17.60
CA PHE A 162 -8.46 -2.55 -17.51
C PHE A 162 -7.71 -1.62 -18.46
N VAL A 163 -6.70 -2.13 -19.20
CA VAL A 163 -6.06 -1.33 -20.25
C VAL A 163 -7.02 -1.14 -21.44
N PRO A 164 -6.81 -0.13 -22.30
CA PRO A 164 -7.63 0.01 -23.50
C PRO A 164 -7.75 -1.30 -24.31
N PRO A 165 -8.95 -1.64 -24.79
CA PRO A 165 -10.11 -0.76 -25.02
C PRO A 165 -11.08 -0.59 -23.84
N TYR A 166 -10.79 -1.14 -22.64
CA TYR A 166 -11.68 -0.95 -21.49
C TYR A 166 -11.84 0.55 -21.14
N LYS A 167 -13.07 0.95 -20.83
CA LYS A 167 -13.42 2.33 -20.47
C LYS A 167 -14.46 2.34 -19.33
N GLU A 168 -14.41 3.39 -18.55
CA GLU A 168 -15.47 3.75 -17.62
C GLU A 168 -16.76 4.14 -18.35
N PRO A 169 -17.91 4.18 -17.67
CA PRO A 169 -19.18 4.62 -18.27
C PRO A 169 -19.13 6.00 -18.94
N ASN A 170 -18.31 6.92 -18.43
CA ASN A 170 -18.09 8.24 -19.01
C ASN A 170 -17.10 8.26 -20.21
N GLY A 171 -16.61 7.09 -20.64
CA GLY A 171 -15.67 6.94 -21.74
C GLY A 171 -14.19 7.19 -21.41
N LYS A 172 -13.86 7.54 -20.16
CA LYS A 172 -12.47 7.71 -19.71
C LYS A 172 -11.80 6.37 -19.35
N ASN A 173 -10.49 6.41 -19.12
CA ASN A 173 -9.75 5.25 -18.60
C ASN A 173 -10.16 4.94 -17.16
N CYS A 174 -10.22 3.65 -16.82
CA CYS A 174 -10.50 3.21 -15.47
C CYS A 174 -9.22 3.24 -14.62
N PHE A 175 -9.17 4.16 -13.67
CA PHE A 175 -8.10 4.24 -12.68
C PHE A 175 -8.70 4.09 -11.28
N TRP A 176 -8.59 2.89 -10.74
CA TRP A 176 -9.11 2.55 -9.43
C TRP A 176 -8.27 3.21 -8.32
N SER A 177 -8.94 3.93 -7.41
CA SER A 177 -8.32 4.73 -6.37
C SER A 177 -7.37 3.92 -5.48
N ARG A 178 -7.86 2.88 -4.79
CA ARG A 178 -7.03 2.06 -3.91
C ARG A 178 -5.88 1.39 -4.65
N GLY A 179 -6.10 0.90 -5.88
CA GLY A 179 -5.03 0.32 -6.70
C GLY A 179 -3.89 1.31 -6.95
N ASN A 180 -4.23 2.54 -7.35
CA ASN A 180 -3.25 3.62 -7.49
C ASN A 180 -2.63 4.00 -6.15
N GLY A 181 -3.40 3.97 -5.06
CA GLY A 181 -2.90 4.17 -3.70
C GLY A 181 -1.81 3.16 -3.33
N TRP A 182 -1.98 1.90 -3.70
CA TRP A 182 -0.97 0.86 -3.46
C TRP A 182 0.35 1.18 -4.15
N VAL A 183 0.34 1.51 -5.43
CA VAL A 183 1.57 1.86 -6.15
C VAL A 183 2.23 3.11 -5.55
N TYR A 184 1.42 4.11 -5.21
CA TYR A 184 1.93 5.35 -4.62
C TYR A 184 2.58 5.12 -3.26
N ALA A 185 1.99 4.27 -2.42
CA ALA A 185 2.57 3.86 -1.14
C ALA A 185 3.84 3.02 -1.34
N ALA A 186 3.86 2.10 -2.30
CA ALA A 186 5.06 1.32 -2.62
C ALA A 186 6.23 2.20 -3.05
N LEU A 187 5.99 3.17 -3.95
CA LEU A 187 7.00 4.14 -4.36
C LEU A 187 7.52 4.95 -3.17
N THR A 188 6.62 5.38 -2.28
CA THR A 188 6.97 6.08 -1.04
C THR A 188 7.90 5.23 -0.17
N ARG A 189 7.53 3.98 0.10
CA ARG A 189 8.31 3.06 0.93
C ARG A 189 9.67 2.74 0.31
N VAL A 190 9.71 2.50 -1.00
CA VAL A 190 10.95 2.22 -1.73
C VAL A 190 11.88 3.42 -1.70
N LEU A 191 11.40 4.61 -2.04
CA LEU A 191 12.20 5.84 -2.03
C LEU A 191 12.73 6.21 -0.63
N ASN A 192 12.04 5.76 0.42
CA ASN A 192 12.48 5.94 1.81
C ASN A 192 13.61 4.96 2.21
N GLU A 193 13.69 3.79 1.58
CA GLU A 193 14.64 2.72 1.94
C GLU A 193 15.89 2.68 1.05
N ILE A 194 15.76 2.93 -0.26
CA ILE A 194 16.88 2.80 -1.18
C ILE A 194 17.91 3.92 -1.02
N PRO A 195 19.21 3.66 -1.27
CA PRO A 195 20.26 4.67 -1.24
C PRO A 195 19.99 5.83 -2.21
N ALA A 196 20.56 6.99 -1.92
CA ALA A 196 20.41 8.18 -2.76
C ALA A 196 21.03 8.01 -4.16
N ASP A 197 22.06 7.19 -4.27
CA ASP A 197 22.82 6.86 -5.48
C ASP A 197 22.38 5.54 -6.14
N GLU A 198 21.27 4.95 -5.68
CA GLU A 198 20.71 3.75 -6.34
C GLU A 198 20.34 4.08 -7.79
N SER A 199 20.78 3.25 -8.74
CA SER A 199 20.76 3.52 -10.18
C SER A 199 19.38 3.81 -10.76
N HIS A 200 18.32 3.24 -10.17
CA HIS A 200 16.94 3.40 -10.64
C HIS A 200 16.10 4.36 -9.76
N ARG A 201 16.72 4.98 -8.73
CA ARG A 201 16.03 5.91 -7.85
C ARG A 201 15.29 7.02 -8.61
N GLN A 202 15.93 7.58 -9.64
CA GLN A 202 15.34 8.65 -10.44
C GLN A 202 14.10 8.20 -11.22
N ASN A 203 14.03 6.94 -11.63
CA ASN A 203 12.86 6.39 -12.31
C ASN A 203 11.67 6.31 -11.36
N TYR A 204 11.86 5.78 -10.15
CA TYR A 204 10.83 5.74 -9.11
C TYR A 204 10.35 7.15 -8.73
N LEU A 205 11.28 8.09 -8.60
CA LEU A 205 10.97 9.48 -8.30
C LEU A 205 10.14 10.14 -9.41
N THR A 206 10.47 9.87 -10.67
CA THR A 206 9.73 10.38 -11.82
C THR A 206 8.28 9.90 -11.81
N ASP A 207 8.05 8.61 -11.56
CA ASP A 207 6.71 8.04 -11.48
C ASP A 207 5.95 8.56 -10.24
N PHE A 208 6.61 8.68 -9.10
CA PHE A 208 6.04 9.29 -7.89
C PHE A 208 5.55 10.72 -8.14
N LEU A 209 6.36 11.56 -8.80
CA LEU A 209 6.01 12.94 -9.13
C LEU A 209 4.86 13.02 -10.14
N ALA A 210 4.86 12.15 -11.17
CA ALA A 210 3.77 12.07 -12.14
C ALA A 210 2.45 11.69 -11.46
N MET A 211 2.48 10.68 -10.58
CA MET A 211 1.32 10.28 -9.79
C MET A 211 0.86 11.39 -8.83
N SER A 212 1.78 12.05 -8.13
CA SER A 212 1.44 13.17 -7.22
C SER A 212 0.66 14.26 -7.94
N LYS A 213 1.10 14.65 -9.14
CA LYS A 213 0.43 15.66 -9.98
C LYS A 213 -0.97 15.19 -10.41
N ALA A 214 -1.09 13.97 -10.88
CA ALA A 214 -2.36 13.40 -11.34
C ALA A 214 -3.36 13.26 -10.18
N LEU A 215 -2.91 12.73 -9.05
CA LEU A 215 -3.74 12.55 -7.86
C LEU A 215 -4.23 13.87 -7.29
N LYS A 216 -3.37 14.89 -7.21
CA LYS A 216 -3.79 16.24 -6.79
C LYS A 216 -4.91 16.78 -7.67
N ALA A 217 -4.83 16.57 -8.99
CA ALA A 217 -5.84 17.03 -9.93
C ALA A 217 -7.20 16.31 -9.81
N CYS A 218 -7.22 15.11 -9.21
CA CYS A 218 -8.42 14.30 -9.00
C CYS A 218 -9.05 14.48 -7.61
N GLN A 219 -8.47 15.30 -6.72
CA GLN A 219 -9.04 15.50 -5.39
C GLN A 219 -10.39 16.20 -5.46
N ARG A 220 -11.39 15.65 -4.77
CA ARG A 220 -12.73 16.20 -4.64
C ARG A 220 -12.74 17.46 -3.76
N GLU A 221 -13.81 18.23 -3.87
CA GLU A 221 -14.01 19.41 -3.03
C GLU A 221 -14.11 19.07 -1.53
N ASP A 222 -14.68 17.90 -1.18
CA ASP A 222 -14.79 17.43 0.19
C ASP A 222 -13.47 16.84 0.76
N GLY A 223 -12.41 16.79 -0.04
CA GLY A 223 -11.07 16.33 0.37
C GLY A 223 -10.78 14.86 0.06
N PHE A 224 -11.77 14.06 -0.27
CA PHE A 224 -11.60 12.66 -0.66
C PHE A 224 -11.20 12.48 -2.12
N TRP A 225 -10.97 11.25 -2.52
CA TRP A 225 -10.92 10.81 -3.90
C TRP A 225 -12.04 9.81 -4.18
N ASN A 226 -12.58 9.85 -5.40
CA ASN A 226 -13.56 8.86 -5.84
C ASN A 226 -12.94 7.48 -5.97
N VAL A 227 -13.72 6.42 -5.82
CA VAL A 227 -13.28 5.04 -6.07
C VAL A 227 -12.76 4.88 -7.50
N SER A 228 -13.47 5.43 -8.49
CA SER A 228 -12.95 5.66 -9.84
C SER A 228 -12.42 7.08 -9.94
N LEU A 229 -11.10 7.25 -10.12
CA LEU A 229 -10.44 8.57 -10.07
C LEU A 229 -10.93 9.55 -11.15
N HIS A 230 -11.33 9.04 -12.31
CA HIS A 230 -11.74 9.85 -13.46
C HIS A 230 -13.25 9.80 -13.77
N ASP A 231 -14.02 9.03 -12.97
CA ASP A 231 -15.47 8.93 -13.16
C ASP A 231 -16.21 8.98 -11.82
N GLU A 232 -16.60 10.16 -11.39
CA GLU A 232 -17.39 10.34 -10.17
C GLU A 232 -18.81 9.77 -10.26
N SER A 233 -19.32 9.54 -11.47
CA SER A 233 -20.62 8.91 -11.70
C SER A 233 -20.57 7.39 -11.54
N ASN A 234 -19.35 6.78 -11.57
CA ASN A 234 -19.12 5.36 -11.39
C ASN A 234 -18.60 5.09 -9.99
N TYR A 235 -19.54 4.90 -9.06
CA TYR A 235 -19.23 4.68 -7.64
C TYR A 235 -18.43 5.83 -7.02
N GLY A 236 -18.89 7.05 -7.26
CA GLY A 236 -18.36 8.25 -6.61
C GLY A 236 -18.66 8.27 -5.12
N GLY A 237 -18.04 9.19 -4.44
CA GLY A 237 -18.23 9.39 -3.00
C GLY A 237 -16.96 9.16 -2.20
N LYS A 238 -17.12 9.08 -0.88
CA LYS A 238 -15.99 8.93 0.05
C LYS A 238 -15.44 7.52 0.00
N GLU A 239 -14.12 7.41 -0.06
CA GLU A 239 -13.41 6.15 0.06
C GLU A 239 -12.13 6.38 0.88
N THR A 240 -11.98 5.66 1.98
CA THR A 240 -10.96 5.97 2.99
C THR A 240 -9.60 5.36 2.66
N SER A 241 -9.55 4.15 2.09
CA SER A 241 -8.28 3.44 1.90
C SER A 241 -7.38 4.11 0.86
N GLY A 242 -7.89 4.40 -0.34
CA GLY A 242 -7.14 5.12 -1.37
C GLY A 242 -6.78 6.53 -0.93
N THR A 243 -7.76 7.25 -0.33
CA THR A 243 -7.52 8.59 0.22
C THR A 243 -6.38 8.59 1.24
N SER A 244 -6.34 7.63 2.16
CA SER A 244 -5.26 7.52 3.16
C SER A 244 -3.90 7.27 2.52
N LEU A 245 -3.82 6.40 1.51
CA LEU A 245 -2.56 6.13 0.81
C LEU A 245 -2.04 7.35 0.04
N PHE A 246 -2.93 8.16 -0.52
CA PHE A 246 -2.55 9.41 -1.17
C PHE A 246 -2.03 10.45 -0.17
N ILE A 247 -2.68 10.57 0.98
CA ILE A 247 -2.19 11.41 2.10
C ILE A 247 -0.80 10.94 2.52
N TYR A 248 -0.61 9.64 2.74
CA TYR A 248 0.67 9.04 3.14
C TYR A 248 1.81 9.44 2.22
N GLY A 249 1.67 9.21 0.91
CA GLY A 249 2.71 9.52 -0.04
C GLY A 249 2.95 11.03 -0.22
N MET A 250 1.89 11.85 -0.26
CA MET A 250 2.04 13.30 -0.38
C MET A 250 2.70 13.92 0.87
N ALA A 251 2.30 13.51 2.07
CA ALA A 251 2.88 13.99 3.32
C ALA A 251 4.37 13.62 3.41
N TRP A 252 4.72 12.36 3.07
CA TRP A 252 6.11 11.92 2.97
C TRP A 252 6.90 12.76 1.95
N GLY A 253 6.32 13.00 0.76
CA GLY A 253 6.96 13.80 -0.29
C GLY A 253 7.24 15.25 0.13
N ILE A 254 6.31 15.88 0.88
CA ILE A 254 6.51 17.20 1.46
C ILE A 254 7.64 17.19 2.48
N ARG A 255 7.61 16.25 3.43
CA ARG A 255 8.61 16.14 4.49
C ARG A 255 10.03 15.92 3.95
N ASN A 256 10.16 15.23 2.83
CA ASN A 256 11.45 14.97 2.21
C ASN A 256 11.86 16.01 1.16
N GLY A 257 11.13 17.13 1.02
CA GLY A 257 11.45 18.19 0.07
C GLY A 257 11.27 17.80 -1.40
N ILE A 258 10.58 16.69 -1.68
CA ILE A 258 10.29 16.18 -3.03
C ILE A 258 9.07 16.91 -3.62
N LEU A 259 8.07 17.17 -2.79
CA LEU A 259 6.87 17.92 -3.17
C LEU A 259 6.90 19.31 -2.56
N ASN A 260 6.45 20.30 -3.33
CA ASN A 260 6.36 21.67 -2.85
C ASN A 260 5.34 21.77 -1.71
N LYS A 261 5.79 22.17 -0.51
CA LYS A 261 4.95 22.27 0.69
C LYS A 261 3.76 23.22 0.48
N GLN A 262 3.96 24.36 -0.17
CA GLN A 262 2.90 25.34 -0.39
C GLN A 262 1.78 24.80 -1.30
N GLU A 263 2.13 23.94 -2.23
CA GLU A 263 1.21 23.37 -3.20
C GLU A 263 0.46 22.13 -2.67
N TYR A 264 1.15 21.24 -1.95
CA TYR A 264 0.60 19.93 -1.55
C TYR A 264 0.08 19.87 -0.11
N LEU A 265 0.59 20.71 0.81
CA LEU A 265 0.10 20.71 2.19
C LEU A 265 -1.41 20.98 2.31
N PRO A 266 -2.01 21.95 1.57
CA PRO A 266 -3.45 22.13 1.60
C PRO A 266 -4.24 20.91 1.15
N VAL A 267 -3.73 20.14 0.16
CA VAL A 267 -4.33 18.89 -0.33
C VAL A 267 -4.33 17.82 0.78
N VAL A 268 -3.17 17.63 1.41
CA VAL A 268 -3.00 16.67 2.51
C VAL A 268 -3.90 17.00 3.69
N LEU A 269 -3.86 18.24 4.19
CA LEU A 269 -4.62 18.63 5.37
C LEU A 269 -6.14 18.63 5.12
N LYS A 270 -6.58 19.00 3.91
CA LYS A 270 -7.99 18.92 3.53
C LYS A 270 -8.50 17.48 3.61
N ALA A 271 -7.75 16.54 3.05
CA ALA A 271 -8.10 15.11 3.07
C ALA A 271 -8.03 14.52 4.48
N TRP A 272 -6.96 14.82 5.22
CA TRP A 272 -6.77 14.31 6.58
C TRP A 272 -7.90 14.77 7.51
N ASN A 273 -8.21 16.08 7.51
CA ASN A 273 -9.28 16.63 8.31
C ASN A 273 -10.65 16.03 7.95
N ALA A 274 -10.89 15.78 6.66
CA ALA A 274 -12.11 15.13 6.19
C ALA A 274 -12.25 13.70 6.72
N ILE A 275 -11.18 12.88 6.63
CA ILE A 275 -11.20 11.51 7.18
C ILE A 275 -11.44 11.54 8.69
N VAL A 276 -10.68 12.33 9.44
CA VAL A 276 -10.79 12.38 10.90
C VAL A 276 -12.18 12.81 11.35
N LYS A 277 -12.76 13.79 10.66
CA LYS A 277 -14.09 14.32 11.00
C LYS A 277 -15.23 13.38 10.61
N GLU A 278 -15.10 12.68 9.47
CA GLU A 278 -16.26 12.10 8.81
C GLU A 278 -16.23 10.57 8.71
N CYS A 279 -15.05 9.94 8.93
CA CYS A 279 -14.91 8.49 8.77
C CYS A 279 -14.70 7.75 10.09
N ILE A 280 -14.23 8.43 11.14
CA ILE A 280 -13.97 7.77 12.43
C ILE A 280 -15.26 7.76 13.25
N HIS A 281 -15.68 6.57 13.66
CA HIS A 281 -16.80 6.38 14.57
C HIS A 281 -16.39 6.68 16.02
N PRO A 282 -17.36 6.99 16.91
CA PRO A 282 -17.06 7.24 18.33
C PRO A 282 -16.39 6.08 19.06
N ASP A 283 -16.58 4.85 18.60
CA ASP A 283 -15.96 3.63 19.12
C ASP A 283 -14.61 3.30 18.45
N GLY A 284 -14.13 4.16 17.56
CA GLY A 284 -12.86 4.00 16.83
C GLY A 284 -12.96 3.21 15.53
N PHE A 285 -14.15 2.73 15.14
CA PHE A 285 -14.33 2.08 13.83
C PHE A 285 -14.06 3.08 12.69
N LEU A 286 -13.40 2.64 11.61
CA LEU A 286 -13.12 3.42 10.42
C LEU A 286 -14.14 3.09 9.33
N GLY A 287 -15.02 4.04 9.02
CA GLY A 287 -16.01 3.92 7.97
C GLY A 287 -15.49 4.23 6.57
N TYR A 288 -16.32 4.04 5.57
CA TYR A 288 -16.06 4.32 4.16
C TYR A 288 -14.84 3.57 3.58
N VAL A 289 -14.47 2.43 4.12
CA VAL A 289 -13.46 1.56 3.52
C VAL A 289 -14.14 0.68 2.47
N GLN A 290 -13.72 0.78 1.22
CA GLN A 290 -14.17 -0.15 0.17
C GLN A 290 -13.64 -1.55 0.49
N GLY A 291 -14.51 -2.56 0.51
CA GLY A 291 -14.10 -3.95 0.74
C GLY A 291 -13.14 -4.50 -0.30
N SER A 292 -12.58 -5.68 -0.05
CA SER A 292 -11.64 -6.34 -0.97
C SER A 292 -12.18 -6.43 -2.38
N GLY A 293 -11.33 -6.16 -3.36
CA GLY A 293 -11.71 -6.15 -4.76
C GLY A 293 -10.58 -5.71 -5.67
N LYS A 294 -10.90 -5.44 -6.92
CA LYS A 294 -9.95 -5.08 -7.99
C LYS A 294 -10.44 -3.92 -8.86
N GLU A 295 -11.65 -3.44 -8.64
CA GLU A 295 -12.27 -2.41 -9.48
C GLU A 295 -13.29 -1.58 -8.72
N PRO A 296 -13.73 -0.44 -9.28
CA PRO A 296 -14.65 0.47 -8.59
C PRO A 296 -15.96 -0.15 -8.11
N LYS A 297 -16.53 -1.11 -8.84
CA LYS A 297 -17.81 -1.74 -8.49
C LYS A 297 -17.74 -2.74 -7.35
N ASP A 298 -16.54 -3.23 -7.01
CA ASP A 298 -16.40 -4.27 -6.01
C ASP A 298 -16.74 -3.75 -4.62
N SER A 299 -17.43 -4.60 -3.84
CA SER A 299 -17.81 -4.31 -2.47
C SER A 299 -18.56 -2.99 -2.28
N GLN A 300 -19.44 -2.67 -3.22
CA GLN A 300 -20.32 -1.49 -3.15
C GLN A 300 -21.66 -1.85 -2.46
N PRO A 301 -22.33 -0.89 -1.81
CA PRO A 301 -21.93 0.49 -1.63
C PRO A 301 -20.90 0.68 -0.52
N VAL A 302 -19.98 1.65 -0.69
CA VAL A 302 -19.07 2.12 0.36
C VAL A 302 -19.79 3.13 1.23
N THR A 303 -20.01 2.81 2.50
CA THR A 303 -20.78 3.66 3.42
C THR A 303 -20.09 3.85 4.76
N TYR A 304 -20.56 4.84 5.54
CA TYR A 304 -20.07 5.08 6.90
C TYR A 304 -20.19 3.86 7.81
N LYS A 305 -21.28 3.09 7.66
CA LYS A 305 -21.60 1.92 8.52
C LYS A 305 -21.20 0.59 7.90
N SER A 306 -20.61 0.57 6.71
CA SER A 306 -20.14 -0.66 6.11
C SER A 306 -19.07 -1.27 7.01
N VAL A 307 -19.32 -2.49 7.45
CA VAL A 307 -18.34 -3.31 8.15
C VAL A 307 -17.92 -4.41 7.19
N PRO A 308 -16.95 -4.14 6.30
CA PRO A 308 -16.45 -5.16 5.42
C PRO A 308 -15.79 -6.25 6.25
N ASP A 309 -16.04 -7.50 5.91
CA ASP A 309 -15.39 -8.62 6.58
C ASP A 309 -13.87 -8.56 6.28
N PHE A 310 -13.05 -8.40 7.33
CA PHE A 310 -11.58 -8.35 7.26
C PHE A 310 -10.93 -7.17 6.53
N GLU A 311 -11.54 -6.02 6.54
CA GLU A 311 -11.00 -4.81 5.89
C GLU A 311 -10.06 -3.99 6.81
N ASP A 312 -9.36 -4.66 7.70
CA ASP A 312 -8.38 -4.08 8.62
C ASP A 312 -7.21 -3.37 7.92
N TYR A 313 -6.95 -3.64 6.65
CA TYR A 313 -6.01 -2.86 5.83
C TYR A 313 -6.39 -1.38 5.72
N GLY A 314 -7.68 -1.05 5.78
CA GLY A 314 -8.13 0.35 5.80
C GLY A 314 -7.57 1.11 7.00
N VAL A 315 -7.58 0.47 8.18
CA VAL A 315 -6.95 1.02 9.39
C VAL A 315 -5.42 1.13 9.19
N GLY A 316 -4.79 0.12 8.59
CA GLY A 316 -3.37 0.17 8.25
C GLY A 316 -3.01 1.38 7.37
N CYS A 317 -3.78 1.61 6.29
CA CYS A 317 -3.60 2.79 5.43
C CYS A 317 -3.78 4.10 6.20
N PHE A 318 -4.79 4.19 7.07
CA PHE A 318 -5.05 5.36 7.90
C PHE A 318 -3.89 5.64 8.87
N LEU A 319 -3.34 4.62 9.51
CA LEU A 319 -2.19 4.75 10.41
C LEU A 319 -0.92 5.19 9.65
N LEU A 320 -0.67 4.66 8.45
CA LEU A 320 0.41 5.14 7.58
C LEU A 320 0.25 6.64 7.28
N ALA A 321 -0.96 7.06 6.88
CA ALA A 321 -1.27 8.46 6.61
C ALA A 321 -1.04 9.35 7.84
N GLY A 322 -1.63 8.97 8.98
CA GLY A 322 -1.52 9.73 10.23
C GLY A 322 -0.08 9.87 10.72
N THR A 323 0.72 8.82 10.56
CA THR A 323 2.15 8.85 10.93
C THR A 323 2.93 9.88 10.12
N GLU A 324 2.70 9.99 8.81
CA GLU A 324 3.40 10.99 7.98
C GLU A 324 2.82 12.40 8.14
N VAL A 325 1.50 12.53 8.38
CA VAL A 325 0.91 13.83 8.73
C VAL A 325 1.48 14.37 10.05
N TYR A 326 1.60 13.51 11.08
CA TYR A 326 2.20 13.87 12.36
C TYR A 326 3.64 14.40 12.22
N LYS A 327 4.40 13.88 11.26
CA LYS A 327 5.80 14.29 11.01
C LYS A 327 5.93 15.58 10.17
N LEU A 328 4.83 16.21 9.75
CA LEU A 328 4.85 17.47 8.98
C LEU A 328 5.06 18.70 9.87
N ASP A 329 4.77 18.59 11.16
CA ASP A 329 5.05 19.59 12.18
C ASP A 329 6.56 19.57 12.52
#